data_55d7531f72d881b8ce5c10b4d38a02ce
#
_entry.id   55d7531f72d881b8ce5c10b4d38a02ce
#
_cell.length_a   1.000
_cell.length_b   1.000
_cell.length_c   1.000
_cell.angle_alpha   90.00
_cell.angle_beta   90.00
_cell.angle_gamma   90.00
#
_symmetry.space_group_name_H-M   'P 1'
#
loop_
_entity.id
_entity.type
_entity.pdbx_description
1 polymer ?
#
loop_
_entity_poly.entity_id
_entity_poly.type
_entity_poly.pdbx_seq_one_letter_code
_entity_poly.pdbx_strand_id
1 'polypeptide(L)'
;MPKQQEPGPADRLRLILGDQLNGAHSWFKEPDPDALYVLMEVRQETDYAWHHVQKVLGFFGAMRRFAEHLRKDGQRVLYISLDPRNTQSIPDNLQWILEQIGARTFGYQLPDEYRLDQQLNDFAKRCGCAVEVADTEHFLTTREELGTLFKGKKQYLMERFYRVMRERTGLLMNGDQPIGGQWNFDKENRGRPPKSHVAPPPLLFDHDLRGIQQMVEAHGVKTIGTVDARHFPWPLDRAESLQLLDHFSEHLLPCFGTYQDALMPGQWALYHSRLSFAMNVKLISPLEVCEAAEAAWRADPERITLPQVEGFIRQIIGWREYMRGAYWAHMPQYAGMNFLGHERPLPEWFWTGRTKMACLREAITGSLTNAYAHHIQRLMVTGNFALLAGVHPDEVDRWYLGIYIDALEWVEITNTRGMSQWADGGIVGTKPYVSSGAYLNKMGHHCGNCYYDVNDRTGPKACPFNALYWHFHARNRERLESPDARPGTMMRVGMVYRTWEKMAPAARQALLDKGEQLLADIETL
;
A
#
# COMPACT_ATOMS: atom_id res chain seq x y z
N MET A 1 -1.39 18.53 -30.42
CA MET A 1 -1.92 17.22 -30.00
C MET A 1 -2.43 16.48 -31.22
N PRO A 2 -2.11 15.19 -31.45
CA PRO A 2 -2.71 14.45 -32.55
C PRO A 2 -4.23 14.43 -32.33
N LYS A 3 -5.01 14.68 -33.38
CA LYS A 3 -6.46 14.49 -33.35
C LYS A 3 -6.73 13.07 -32.91
N GLN A 4 -7.40 12.89 -31.78
CA GLN A 4 -7.90 11.57 -31.41
C GLN A 4 -8.85 11.11 -32.51
N GLN A 5 -8.49 10.03 -33.20
CA GLN A 5 -9.34 9.44 -34.23
C GLN A 5 -10.67 9.03 -33.61
N GLU A 6 -11.78 9.34 -34.25
CA GLU A 6 -13.07 8.76 -33.91
C GLU A 6 -12.94 7.23 -33.96
N PRO A 7 -13.46 6.51 -32.94
CA PRO A 7 -13.36 5.07 -32.92
C PRO A 7 -14.16 4.50 -34.10
N GLY A 8 -13.47 3.79 -35.01
CA GLY A 8 -14.13 3.04 -36.08
C GLY A 8 -14.96 1.86 -35.50
N PRO A 9 -15.88 1.28 -36.30
CA PRO A 9 -16.71 0.16 -35.86
C PRO A 9 -15.89 -0.97 -35.24
N ALA A 10 -16.40 -1.60 -34.17
CA ALA A 10 -15.80 -2.77 -33.51
C ALA A 10 -16.90 -3.62 -32.89
N ASP A 11 -16.77 -4.94 -32.98
CA ASP A 11 -17.73 -5.87 -32.39
C ASP A 11 -17.63 -5.97 -30.86
N ARG A 12 -16.44 -5.70 -30.32
CA ARG A 12 -16.12 -5.79 -28.90
C ARG A 12 -15.51 -4.50 -28.38
N LEU A 13 -16.03 -3.99 -27.26
CA LEU A 13 -15.37 -2.97 -26.47
C LEU A 13 -14.75 -3.61 -25.23
N ARG A 14 -13.45 -3.43 -25.00
CA ARG A 14 -12.74 -3.94 -23.82
C ARG A 14 -12.16 -2.81 -22.99
N LEU A 15 -12.63 -2.68 -21.74
CA LEU A 15 -12.13 -1.69 -20.78
C LEU A 15 -10.85 -2.18 -20.13
N ILE A 16 -9.84 -1.31 -20.04
CA ILE A 16 -8.62 -1.46 -19.25
C ILE A 16 -8.58 -0.32 -18.23
N LEU A 17 -8.60 -0.64 -16.93
CA LEU A 17 -8.45 0.33 -15.86
C LEU A 17 -6.98 0.75 -15.67
N GLY A 18 -6.77 1.87 -14.97
CA GLY A 18 -5.43 2.44 -14.77
C GLY A 18 -4.47 1.56 -13.97
N ASP A 19 -4.97 0.59 -13.24
CA ASP A 19 -4.21 -0.42 -12.49
C ASP A 19 -4.16 -1.80 -13.19
N GLN A 20 -4.55 -1.91 -14.48
CA GLN A 20 -4.63 -3.18 -15.23
C GLN A 20 -3.64 -3.20 -16.42
N LEU A 21 -2.41 -2.74 -16.20
CA LEU A 21 -1.42 -2.55 -17.25
C LEU A 21 -0.54 -3.80 -17.46
N ASN A 22 -1.17 -5.00 -17.44
CA ASN A 22 -0.51 -6.29 -17.64
C ASN A 22 -0.40 -6.64 -19.13
N GLY A 23 0.75 -6.35 -19.75
CA GLY A 23 0.99 -6.68 -21.16
C GLY A 23 1.03 -8.18 -21.47
N ALA A 24 1.19 -9.04 -20.47
CA ALA A 24 1.15 -10.50 -20.64
C ALA A 24 -0.26 -11.11 -20.54
N HIS A 25 -1.29 -10.28 -20.30
CA HIS A 25 -2.67 -10.74 -20.20
C HIS A 25 -3.15 -11.44 -21.49
N SER A 26 -3.98 -12.47 -21.36
CA SER A 26 -4.47 -13.29 -22.48
C SER A 26 -5.17 -12.48 -23.58
N TRP A 27 -5.74 -11.33 -23.25
CA TRP A 27 -6.35 -10.43 -24.23
C TRP A 27 -5.39 -9.89 -25.29
N PHE A 28 -4.08 -9.84 -24.99
CA PHE A 28 -3.07 -9.20 -25.84
C PHE A 28 -2.13 -10.19 -26.53
N LYS A 29 -2.32 -11.52 -26.33
CA LYS A 29 -1.45 -12.55 -26.95
C LYS A 29 -1.40 -12.45 -28.46
N GLU A 30 -2.54 -12.15 -29.07
CA GLU A 30 -2.66 -11.92 -30.51
C GLU A 30 -3.56 -10.70 -30.78
N PRO A 31 -3.31 -9.94 -31.86
CA PRO A 31 -4.19 -8.85 -32.25
C PRO A 31 -5.61 -9.34 -32.56
N ASP A 32 -6.61 -8.72 -31.94
CA ASP A 32 -8.03 -8.97 -32.20
C ASP A 32 -8.60 -7.79 -33.01
N PRO A 33 -8.79 -7.95 -34.34
CA PRO A 33 -9.26 -6.85 -35.21
C PRO A 33 -10.68 -6.40 -34.88
N ASP A 34 -11.47 -7.25 -34.21
CA ASP A 34 -12.86 -6.96 -33.84
C ASP A 34 -12.96 -6.29 -32.47
N ALA A 35 -11.87 -6.21 -31.70
CA ALA A 35 -11.83 -5.56 -30.40
C ALA A 35 -11.29 -4.13 -30.46
N LEU A 36 -11.94 -3.23 -29.74
CA LEU A 36 -11.43 -1.91 -29.38
C LEU A 36 -11.14 -1.88 -27.87
N TYR A 37 -9.89 -1.67 -27.51
CA TYR A 37 -9.49 -1.47 -26.12
C TYR A 37 -9.63 -0.01 -25.74
N VAL A 38 -10.16 0.30 -24.56
CA VAL A 38 -10.28 1.67 -24.08
C VAL A 38 -9.59 1.87 -22.74
N LEU A 39 -8.75 2.90 -22.65
CA LEU A 39 -8.23 3.45 -21.40
C LEU A 39 -8.71 4.90 -21.29
N MET A 40 -9.00 5.37 -20.07
CA MET A 40 -9.51 6.73 -19.89
C MET A 40 -9.00 7.37 -18.59
N GLU A 41 -8.61 8.65 -18.71
CA GLU A 41 -8.30 9.53 -17.58
C GLU A 41 -9.60 10.24 -17.18
N VAL A 42 -10.11 9.99 -15.97
CA VAL A 42 -11.41 10.55 -15.54
C VAL A 42 -11.31 11.19 -14.16
N ARG A 43 -12.05 12.27 -13.95
CA ARG A 43 -12.16 12.95 -12.64
C ARG A 43 -12.75 12.06 -11.57
N GLN A 44 -13.60 11.12 -11.94
CA GLN A 44 -14.10 10.09 -11.04
C GLN A 44 -12.99 9.40 -10.24
N GLU A 45 -11.83 9.13 -10.87
CA GLU A 45 -10.70 8.43 -10.24
C GLU A 45 -9.66 9.37 -9.61
N THR A 46 -9.75 10.67 -9.83
CA THR A 46 -8.84 11.64 -9.21
C THR A 46 -9.47 12.42 -8.06
N ASP A 47 -10.81 12.43 -7.95
CA ASP A 47 -11.52 13.33 -7.05
C ASP A 47 -12.09 12.66 -5.79
N TYR A 48 -12.13 11.32 -5.72
CA TYR A 48 -12.69 10.61 -4.54
C TYR A 48 -11.76 10.66 -3.32
N ALA A 49 -10.47 10.98 -3.52
CA ALA A 49 -9.50 11.28 -2.47
C ALA A 49 -8.52 12.37 -2.95
N TRP A 50 -7.84 13.03 -2.02
CA TRP A 50 -6.74 13.95 -2.37
C TRP A 50 -5.49 13.14 -2.67
N HIS A 51 -5.28 12.86 -3.96
CA HIS A 51 -4.12 12.08 -4.38
C HIS A 51 -2.85 12.92 -4.47
N HIS A 52 -1.72 12.29 -4.17
CA HIS A 52 -0.41 12.89 -4.40
C HIS A 52 -0.22 13.18 -5.89
N VAL A 53 0.35 14.34 -6.21
CA VAL A 53 0.58 14.72 -7.62
C VAL A 53 1.39 13.68 -8.38
N GLN A 54 2.42 13.08 -7.77
CA GLN A 54 3.19 11.98 -8.40
C GLN A 54 2.34 10.74 -8.67
N LYS A 55 1.35 10.43 -7.83
CA LYS A 55 0.43 9.31 -8.09
C LYS A 55 -0.39 9.56 -9.34
N VAL A 56 -1.01 10.73 -9.46
CA VAL A 56 -1.81 11.08 -10.65
C VAL A 56 -0.95 11.05 -11.91
N LEU A 57 0.23 11.69 -11.89
CA LEU A 57 1.15 11.71 -13.02
C LEU A 57 1.67 10.32 -13.38
N GLY A 58 1.99 9.49 -12.36
CA GLY A 58 2.50 8.14 -12.55
C GLY A 58 1.46 7.23 -13.20
N PHE A 59 0.21 7.26 -12.74
CA PHE A 59 -0.87 6.49 -13.35
C PHE A 59 -1.12 6.92 -14.80
N PHE A 60 -1.30 8.21 -15.06
CA PHE A 60 -1.56 8.71 -16.42
C PHE A 60 -0.36 8.45 -17.34
N GLY A 61 0.87 8.63 -16.84
CA GLY A 61 2.08 8.33 -17.59
C GLY A 61 2.18 6.85 -17.98
N ALA A 62 1.95 5.96 -17.03
CA ALA A 62 1.97 4.51 -17.27
C ALA A 62 0.84 4.06 -18.21
N MET A 63 -0.39 4.56 -18.02
CA MET A 63 -1.53 4.28 -18.91
C MET A 63 -1.24 4.71 -20.36
N ARG A 64 -0.67 5.89 -20.57
CA ARG A 64 -0.32 6.39 -21.91
C ARG A 64 0.74 5.52 -22.58
N ARG A 65 1.81 5.16 -21.86
CA ARG A 65 2.85 4.25 -22.37
C ARG A 65 2.29 2.86 -22.67
N PHE A 66 1.41 2.35 -21.83
CA PHE A 66 0.77 1.07 -22.05
C PHE A 66 -0.13 1.08 -23.30
N ALA A 67 -0.91 2.13 -23.50
CA ALA A 67 -1.71 2.30 -24.72
C ALA A 67 -0.84 2.37 -25.98
N GLU A 68 0.32 3.04 -25.94
CA GLU A 68 1.28 3.09 -27.03
C GLU A 68 1.91 1.71 -27.29
N HIS A 69 2.25 0.96 -26.24
CA HIS A 69 2.76 -0.39 -26.35
C HIS A 69 1.75 -1.31 -27.05
N LEU A 70 0.50 -1.33 -26.61
CA LEU A 70 -0.55 -2.14 -27.24
C LEU A 70 -0.77 -1.76 -28.72
N ARG A 71 -0.69 -0.47 -29.08
CA ARG A 71 -0.79 -0.03 -30.49
C ARG A 71 0.38 -0.55 -31.34
N LYS A 72 1.61 -0.53 -30.78
CA LYS A 72 2.79 -1.09 -31.46
C LYS A 72 2.67 -2.58 -31.71
N ASP A 73 1.98 -3.29 -30.81
CA ASP A 73 1.69 -4.72 -30.91
C ASP A 73 0.44 -5.02 -31.78
N GLY A 74 -0.06 -4.01 -32.50
CA GLY A 74 -1.15 -4.17 -33.47
C GLY A 74 -2.56 -4.12 -32.87
N GLN A 75 -2.72 -3.83 -31.57
CA GLN A 75 -4.03 -3.71 -30.95
C GLN A 75 -4.69 -2.37 -31.29
N ARG A 76 -6.02 -2.39 -31.44
CA ARG A 76 -6.82 -1.17 -31.63
C ARG A 76 -7.11 -0.52 -30.28
N VAL A 77 -6.52 0.64 -29.99
CA VAL A 77 -6.64 1.28 -28.67
C VAL A 77 -7.19 2.71 -28.82
N LEU A 78 -8.32 2.97 -28.14
CA LEU A 78 -8.83 4.30 -27.88
C LEU A 78 -8.32 4.77 -26.52
N TYR A 79 -7.63 5.89 -26.49
CA TYR A 79 -7.20 6.54 -25.25
C TYR A 79 -7.95 7.85 -25.07
N ILE A 80 -8.65 8.00 -23.95
CA ILE A 80 -9.40 9.20 -23.60
C ILE A 80 -8.63 9.95 -22.51
N SER A 81 -8.06 11.10 -22.86
CA SER A 81 -7.42 11.99 -21.88
C SER A 81 -8.44 12.90 -21.20
N LEU A 82 -8.02 13.64 -20.19
CA LEU A 82 -8.82 14.74 -19.63
C LEU A 82 -9.00 15.82 -20.70
N ASP A 83 -10.12 15.77 -21.42
CA ASP A 83 -10.47 16.76 -22.46
C ASP A 83 -11.98 17.04 -22.44
N PRO A 84 -12.48 18.07 -23.17
CA PRO A 84 -13.90 18.44 -23.14
C PRO A 84 -14.88 17.37 -23.62
N ARG A 85 -14.44 16.33 -24.34
CA ARG A 85 -15.29 15.21 -24.81
C ARG A 85 -15.43 14.11 -23.78
N ASN A 86 -14.54 14.10 -22.80
CA ASN A 86 -14.56 13.14 -21.70
C ASN A 86 -15.66 13.53 -20.70
N THR A 87 -16.61 12.62 -20.45
CA THR A 87 -17.70 12.83 -19.49
C THR A 87 -17.25 12.84 -18.05
N GLN A 88 -15.99 12.51 -17.78
CA GLN A 88 -15.39 12.37 -16.45
C GLN A 88 -15.97 11.22 -15.61
N SER A 89 -16.71 10.32 -16.25
CA SER A 89 -17.35 9.13 -15.65
C SER A 89 -17.03 7.91 -16.51
N ILE A 90 -16.60 6.82 -15.87
CA ILE A 90 -16.31 5.57 -16.59
C ILE A 90 -17.57 5.03 -17.30
N PRO A 91 -18.72 4.84 -16.60
CA PRO A 91 -19.93 4.32 -17.25
C PRO A 91 -20.44 5.19 -18.39
N ASP A 92 -20.41 6.53 -18.25
CA ASP A 92 -20.95 7.42 -19.26
C ASP A 92 -20.05 7.46 -20.51
N ASN A 93 -18.72 7.43 -20.33
CA ASN A 93 -17.80 7.26 -21.44
C ASN A 93 -17.98 5.92 -22.15
N LEU A 94 -18.16 4.82 -21.39
CA LEU A 94 -18.41 3.49 -21.97
C LEU A 94 -19.71 3.47 -22.77
N GLN A 95 -20.78 4.03 -22.24
CA GLN A 95 -22.08 4.11 -22.94
C GLN A 95 -21.94 4.88 -24.26
N TRP A 96 -21.29 6.04 -24.21
CA TRP A 96 -21.03 6.85 -25.42
C TRP A 96 -20.21 6.07 -26.47
N ILE A 97 -19.16 5.37 -26.05
CA ILE A 97 -18.31 4.60 -26.98
C ILE A 97 -19.12 3.45 -27.60
N LEU A 98 -19.88 2.68 -26.81
CA LEU A 98 -20.70 1.58 -27.29
C LEU A 98 -21.67 2.03 -28.39
N GLU A 99 -22.30 3.19 -28.22
CA GLU A 99 -23.21 3.78 -29.20
C GLU A 99 -22.49 4.20 -30.50
N GLN A 100 -21.24 4.72 -30.37
CA GLN A 100 -20.47 5.16 -31.56
C GLN A 100 -19.94 4.00 -32.40
N ILE A 101 -19.48 2.90 -31.75
CA ILE A 101 -18.83 1.80 -32.47
C ILE A 101 -19.79 0.67 -32.86
N GLY A 102 -21.00 0.65 -32.28
CA GLY A 102 -21.99 -0.42 -32.52
C GLY A 102 -21.57 -1.77 -31.97
N ALA A 103 -20.80 -1.81 -30.87
CA ALA A 103 -20.32 -3.06 -30.30
C ALA A 103 -21.46 -3.94 -29.75
N ARG A 104 -21.34 -5.24 -29.97
CA ARG A 104 -22.27 -6.26 -29.47
C ARG A 104 -21.84 -6.85 -28.14
N THR A 105 -20.56 -6.70 -27.80
CA THR A 105 -19.96 -7.27 -26.57
C THR A 105 -19.20 -6.19 -25.83
N PHE A 106 -19.43 -6.11 -24.51
CA PHE A 106 -18.63 -5.33 -23.56
C PHE A 106 -17.78 -6.26 -22.70
N GLY A 107 -16.46 -6.08 -22.73
CA GLY A 107 -15.51 -6.83 -21.91
C GLY A 107 -14.83 -5.95 -20.87
N TYR A 108 -14.61 -6.48 -19.67
CA TYR A 108 -13.78 -5.83 -18.66
C TYR A 108 -13.05 -6.88 -17.81
N GLN A 109 -11.88 -6.50 -17.29
CA GLN A 109 -11.19 -7.29 -16.28
C GLN A 109 -11.75 -6.97 -14.89
N LEU A 110 -11.83 -7.98 -14.02
CA LEU A 110 -12.29 -7.81 -12.64
C LEU A 110 -11.51 -6.68 -11.93
N PRO A 111 -12.16 -5.59 -11.49
CA PRO A 111 -11.49 -4.52 -10.75
C PRO A 111 -10.95 -5.02 -9.41
N ASP A 112 -9.84 -4.45 -8.94
CA ASP A 112 -9.32 -4.78 -7.61
C ASP A 112 -9.94 -3.91 -6.49
N GLU A 113 -10.81 -2.98 -6.84
CA GLU A 113 -11.51 -2.09 -5.92
C GLU A 113 -13.02 -2.38 -5.90
N TYR A 114 -13.60 -2.53 -4.70
CA TYR A 114 -15.01 -2.89 -4.52
C TYR A 114 -15.96 -1.86 -5.16
N ARG A 115 -15.67 -0.58 -5.03
CA ARG A 115 -16.46 0.51 -5.63
C ARG A 115 -16.56 0.37 -7.16
N LEU A 116 -15.43 0.14 -7.82
CA LEU A 116 -15.38 -0.07 -9.27
C LEU A 116 -16.01 -1.40 -9.68
N ASP A 117 -15.84 -2.45 -8.89
CA ASP A 117 -16.46 -3.74 -9.12
C ASP A 117 -17.98 -3.64 -9.15
N GLN A 118 -18.58 -2.95 -8.15
CA GLN A 118 -20.03 -2.69 -8.13
C GLN A 118 -20.46 -1.81 -9.31
N GLN A 119 -19.72 -0.75 -9.60
CA GLN A 119 -20.04 0.17 -10.70
C GLN A 119 -20.05 -0.53 -12.07
N LEU A 120 -19.04 -1.37 -12.35
CA LEU A 120 -18.97 -2.11 -13.62
C LEU A 120 -20.01 -3.23 -13.68
N ASN A 121 -20.29 -3.92 -12.58
CA ASN A 121 -21.39 -4.88 -12.51
C ASN A 121 -22.75 -4.23 -12.81
N ASP A 122 -23.00 -3.04 -12.29
CA ASP A 122 -24.25 -2.33 -12.54
C ASP A 122 -24.31 -1.76 -13.96
N PHE A 123 -23.19 -1.31 -14.51
CA PHE A 123 -23.11 -0.92 -15.90
C PHE A 123 -23.37 -2.12 -16.83
N ALA A 124 -22.75 -3.26 -16.58
CA ALA A 124 -22.89 -4.50 -17.34
C ALA A 124 -24.36 -4.96 -17.47
N LYS A 125 -25.16 -4.82 -16.40
CA LYS A 125 -26.59 -5.18 -16.39
C LYS A 125 -27.44 -4.28 -17.32
N ARG A 126 -27.01 -3.05 -17.62
CA ARG A 126 -27.78 -2.04 -18.35
C ARG A 126 -27.21 -1.64 -19.71
N CYS A 127 -26.00 -2.06 -20.06
CA CYS A 127 -25.32 -1.61 -21.28
C CYS A 127 -25.97 -2.13 -22.57
N GLY A 128 -26.87 -3.10 -22.51
CA GLY A 128 -27.56 -3.67 -23.67
C GLY A 128 -26.72 -4.58 -24.55
N CYS A 129 -25.50 -4.91 -24.13
CA CYS A 129 -24.55 -5.79 -24.84
C CYS A 129 -24.39 -7.14 -24.13
N ALA A 130 -23.86 -8.14 -24.84
CA ALA A 130 -23.29 -9.30 -24.18
C ALA A 130 -22.08 -8.88 -23.33
N VAL A 131 -21.89 -9.51 -22.16
CA VAL A 131 -20.82 -9.12 -21.23
C VAL A 131 -19.80 -10.24 -21.07
N GLU A 132 -18.53 -9.90 -21.21
CA GLU A 132 -17.37 -10.78 -20.97
C GLU A 132 -16.57 -10.24 -19.77
N VAL A 133 -16.42 -11.04 -18.71
CA VAL A 133 -15.60 -10.69 -17.54
C VAL A 133 -14.38 -11.58 -17.51
N ALA A 134 -13.20 -10.99 -17.46
CA ALA A 134 -11.92 -11.69 -17.37
C ALA A 134 -11.27 -11.48 -15.99
N ASP A 135 -10.44 -12.43 -15.54
CA ASP A 135 -9.51 -12.22 -14.44
C ASP A 135 -8.38 -11.27 -14.88
N THR A 136 -7.70 -10.61 -13.96
CA THR A 136 -6.53 -9.77 -14.25
C THR A 136 -5.27 -10.56 -14.59
N GLU A 137 -5.28 -11.88 -14.36
CA GLU A 137 -4.14 -12.81 -14.55
C GLU A 137 -2.85 -12.33 -13.85
N HIS A 138 -3.00 -11.68 -12.71
CA HIS A 138 -1.89 -11.04 -12.00
C HIS A 138 -1.66 -11.59 -10.60
N PHE A 139 -2.74 -11.92 -9.90
CA PHE A 139 -2.67 -12.45 -8.55
C PHE A 139 -2.52 -13.97 -8.54
N LEU A 140 -1.94 -14.49 -7.46
CA LEU A 140 -1.69 -15.93 -7.29
C LEU A 140 -2.88 -16.66 -6.68
N THR A 141 -3.89 -15.92 -6.22
CA THR A 141 -5.11 -16.44 -5.60
C THR A 141 -6.35 -15.80 -6.20
N THR A 142 -7.49 -16.51 -6.15
CA THR A 142 -8.78 -15.89 -6.48
C THR A 142 -9.28 -15.01 -5.33
N ARG A 143 -10.31 -14.19 -5.58
CA ARG A 143 -10.91 -13.31 -4.57
C ARG A 143 -11.49 -14.07 -3.38
N GLU A 144 -12.05 -15.28 -3.62
CA GLU A 144 -12.79 -16.08 -2.64
C GLU A 144 -11.89 -17.03 -1.85
N GLU A 145 -10.66 -17.25 -2.30
CA GLU A 145 -9.82 -18.33 -1.81
C GLU A 145 -9.43 -18.16 -0.35
N LEU A 146 -9.05 -16.95 0.08
CA LEU A 146 -8.70 -16.70 1.48
C LEU A 146 -9.92 -16.90 2.40
N GLY A 147 -11.08 -16.39 2.00
CA GLY A 147 -12.33 -16.58 2.73
C GLY A 147 -12.69 -18.06 2.87
N THR A 148 -12.45 -18.85 1.84
CA THR A 148 -12.65 -20.31 1.84
C THR A 148 -11.67 -21.00 2.78
N LEU A 149 -10.37 -20.66 2.73
CA LEU A 149 -9.32 -21.22 3.57
C LEU A 149 -9.58 -21.01 5.07
N PHE A 150 -10.15 -19.87 5.42
CA PHE A 150 -10.44 -19.48 6.80
C PHE A 150 -11.94 -19.53 7.15
N LYS A 151 -12.74 -20.24 6.36
CA LYS A 151 -14.19 -20.37 6.60
C LYS A 151 -14.47 -20.81 8.05
N GLY A 152 -15.31 -20.05 8.75
CA GLY A 152 -15.68 -20.30 10.15
C GLY A 152 -14.60 -19.94 11.19
N LYS A 153 -13.48 -19.37 10.79
CA LYS A 153 -12.44 -18.91 11.72
C LYS A 153 -12.65 -17.43 12.07
N LYS A 154 -12.49 -17.11 13.35
CA LYS A 154 -12.55 -15.72 13.86
C LYS A 154 -11.30 -14.91 13.53
N GLN A 155 -10.19 -15.56 13.24
CA GLN A 155 -8.90 -14.92 12.94
C GLN A 155 -8.27 -15.59 11.72
N TYR A 156 -7.75 -14.77 10.83
CA TYR A 156 -7.00 -15.18 9.67
C TYR A 156 -5.51 -15.07 9.97
N LEU A 157 -4.81 -16.21 10.00
CA LEU A 157 -3.39 -16.24 10.33
C LEU A 157 -2.56 -16.22 9.05
N MET A 158 -1.89 -15.10 8.78
CA MET A 158 -1.05 -14.92 7.59
C MET A 158 0.03 -16.01 7.47
N GLU A 159 0.65 -16.43 8.56
CA GLU A 159 1.65 -17.50 8.56
C GLU A 159 1.10 -18.83 7.99
N ARG A 160 -0.16 -19.20 8.28
CA ARG A 160 -0.80 -20.37 7.70
C ARG A 160 -1.02 -20.21 6.19
N PHE A 161 -1.49 -19.06 5.78
CA PHE A 161 -1.69 -18.75 4.37
C PHE A 161 -0.36 -18.75 3.61
N TYR A 162 0.68 -18.16 4.17
CA TYR A 162 2.01 -18.11 3.58
C TYR A 162 2.59 -19.51 3.31
N ARG A 163 2.39 -20.47 4.22
CA ARG A 163 2.80 -21.87 4.00
C ARG A 163 2.12 -22.47 2.78
N VAL A 164 0.81 -22.30 2.67
CA VAL A 164 0.03 -22.75 1.49
C VAL A 164 0.58 -22.11 0.21
N MET A 165 0.92 -20.82 0.25
CA MET A 165 1.48 -20.13 -0.90
C MET A 165 2.88 -20.62 -1.27
N ARG A 166 3.74 -20.92 -0.30
CA ARG A 166 5.06 -21.51 -0.57
C ARG A 166 4.94 -22.92 -1.19
N GLU A 167 4.06 -23.76 -0.66
CA GLU A 167 3.78 -25.09 -1.23
C GLU A 167 3.25 -24.99 -2.66
N ARG A 168 2.35 -24.03 -2.93
CA ARG A 168 1.78 -23.81 -4.27
C ARG A 168 2.82 -23.33 -5.30
N THR A 169 3.64 -22.36 -4.92
CA THR A 169 4.59 -21.72 -5.84
C THR A 169 5.92 -22.46 -5.93
N GLY A 170 6.24 -23.32 -4.99
CA GLY A 170 7.53 -23.98 -4.88
C GLY A 170 8.68 -23.06 -4.43
N LEU A 171 8.41 -21.79 -4.18
CA LEU A 171 9.44 -20.81 -3.79
C LEU A 171 10.05 -21.14 -2.43
N LEU A 172 11.39 -21.21 -2.40
CA LEU A 172 12.21 -21.58 -1.26
C LEU A 172 11.82 -22.96 -0.66
N MET A 173 11.36 -23.87 -1.51
CA MET A 173 10.99 -25.25 -1.15
C MET A 173 12.02 -26.26 -1.67
N ASN A 174 12.18 -27.37 -0.94
CA ASN A 174 12.85 -28.57 -1.37
C ASN A 174 11.87 -29.76 -1.19
N GLY A 175 11.17 -30.10 -2.27
CA GLY A 175 9.97 -30.94 -2.19
C GLY A 175 8.94 -30.32 -1.24
N ASP A 176 8.46 -31.07 -0.28
CA ASP A 176 7.44 -30.62 0.69
C ASP A 176 8.02 -29.88 1.91
N GLN A 177 9.34 -29.68 1.96
CA GLN A 177 10.00 -29.04 3.08
C GLN A 177 10.52 -27.65 2.74
N PRO A 178 10.39 -26.65 3.65
CA PRO A 178 10.99 -25.35 3.45
C PRO A 178 12.53 -25.45 3.50
N ILE A 179 13.21 -24.77 2.58
CA ILE A 179 14.66 -24.66 2.60
C ILE A 179 15.10 -24.04 3.93
N GLY A 180 16.16 -24.57 4.53
CA GLY A 180 16.65 -24.17 5.85
C GLY A 180 15.82 -24.74 7.03
N GLY A 181 14.83 -25.60 6.78
CA GLY A 181 14.04 -26.29 7.81
C GLY A 181 13.08 -25.38 8.59
N GLN A 182 12.94 -24.12 8.18
CA GLN A 182 12.06 -23.14 8.83
C GLN A 182 11.16 -22.44 7.82
N TRP A 183 9.93 -22.12 8.24
CA TRP A 183 8.97 -21.41 7.38
C TRP A 183 9.21 -19.91 7.29
N ASN A 184 9.83 -19.30 8.31
CA ASN A 184 10.22 -17.89 8.30
C ASN A 184 11.45 -17.62 9.16
N PHE A 185 12.16 -16.54 8.86
CA PHE A 185 13.38 -16.06 9.51
C PHE A 185 13.19 -14.65 10.11
N ASP A 186 11.98 -14.25 10.44
CA ASP A 186 11.63 -12.90 10.93
C ASP A 186 12.46 -12.42 12.12
N LYS A 187 12.91 -13.35 12.97
CA LYS A 187 13.74 -13.02 14.15
C LYS A 187 15.14 -12.50 13.77
N GLU A 188 15.64 -12.87 12.60
CA GLU A 188 16.96 -12.49 12.10
C GLU A 188 16.91 -11.13 11.36
N ASN A 189 15.72 -10.63 11.05
CA ASN A 189 15.47 -9.47 10.20
C ASN A 189 15.12 -8.19 10.99
N ARG A 190 15.82 -7.91 12.10
CA ARG A 190 15.54 -6.77 12.99
C ARG A 190 16.79 -6.01 13.40
N GLY A 191 17.72 -5.89 12.48
CA GLY A 191 18.98 -5.18 12.69
C GLY A 191 18.80 -3.67 12.74
N ARG A 192 19.68 -3.00 13.49
CA ARG A 192 19.82 -1.55 13.48
C ARG A 192 21.14 -1.20 12.82
N PRO A 193 21.15 -0.44 11.72
CA PRO A 193 22.40 -0.02 11.10
C PRO A 193 23.17 0.96 11.99
N PRO A 194 24.51 1.01 11.91
CA PRO A 194 25.32 2.04 12.55
C PRO A 194 24.90 3.45 12.12
N LYS A 195 25.16 4.48 12.94
CA LYS A 195 24.82 5.87 12.60
C LYS A 195 25.45 6.37 11.29
N SER A 196 26.65 5.89 10.97
CA SER A 196 27.40 6.24 9.76
C SER A 196 27.00 5.41 8.54
N HIS A 197 26.03 4.51 8.68
CA HIS A 197 25.61 3.63 7.60
C HIS A 197 24.87 4.41 6.51
N VAL A 198 25.24 4.19 5.28
CA VAL A 198 24.58 4.76 4.10
C VAL A 198 24.20 3.61 3.18
N ALA A 199 22.90 3.44 2.94
CA ALA A 199 22.42 2.47 1.97
C ALA A 199 22.76 2.93 0.53
N PRO A 200 22.81 2.00 -0.43
CA PRO A 200 22.89 2.36 -1.85
C PRO A 200 21.75 3.34 -2.22
N PRO A 201 22.02 4.31 -3.11
CA PRO A 201 20.97 5.23 -3.55
C PRO A 201 19.87 4.46 -4.28
N PRO A 202 18.58 4.88 -4.15
CA PRO A 202 17.51 4.28 -4.92
C PRO A 202 17.70 4.57 -6.42
N LEU A 203 17.38 3.59 -7.28
CA LEU A 203 17.30 3.82 -8.72
C LEU A 203 16.13 4.75 -9.03
N LEU A 204 16.40 5.91 -9.61
CA LEU A 204 15.40 6.89 -10.04
C LEU A 204 15.39 6.97 -11.56
N PHE A 205 14.20 7.12 -12.15
CA PHE A 205 14.02 7.35 -13.58
C PHE A 205 13.94 8.85 -13.88
N ASP A 206 13.94 9.20 -15.15
CA ASP A 206 13.97 10.59 -15.61
C ASP A 206 12.97 10.79 -16.77
N HIS A 207 11.73 11.19 -16.42
CA HIS A 207 10.67 11.38 -17.40
C HIS A 207 10.16 12.81 -17.38
N ASP A 208 9.99 13.40 -18.57
CA ASP A 208 9.32 14.68 -18.72
C ASP A 208 7.79 14.50 -18.81
N LEU A 209 7.12 14.72 -17.69
CA LEU A 209 5.67 14.65 -17.56
C LEU A 209 5.00 16.04 -17.44
N ARG A 210 5.71 17.12 -17.77
CA ARG A 210 5.15 18.50 -17.69
C ARG A 210 3.85 18.66 -18.48
N GLY A 211 3.72 18.00 -19.63
CA GLY A 211 2.49 18.03 -20.42
C GLY A 211 1.30 17.39 -19.70
N ILE A 212 1.53 16.33 -18.93
CA ILE A 212 0.48 15.70 -18.10
C ILE A 212 0.17 16.62 -16.91
N GLN A 213 1.19 17.16 -16.23
CA GLN A 213 0.98 18.10 -15.12
C GLN A 213 0.14 19.30 -15.54
N GLN A 214 0.48 19.95 -16.63
CA GLN A 214 -0.27 21.11 -17.16
C GLN A 214 -1.73 20.75 -17.47
N MET A 215 -1.98 19.57 -18.01
CA MET A 215 -3.33 19.08 -18.27
C MET A 215 -4.10 18.85 -16.96
N VAL A 216 -3.50 18.19 -15.97
CA VAL A 216 -4.09 17.95 -14.64
C VAL A 216 -4.47 19.26 -13.95
N GLU A 217 -3.57 20.26 -13.99
CA GLU A 217 -3.80 21.59 -13.43
C GLU A 217 -4.90 22.35 -14.19
N ALA A 218 -4.86 22.34 -15.53
CA ALA A 218 -5.85 23.01 -16.38
C ALA A 218 -7.28 22.48 -16.17
N HIS A 219 -7.42 21.20 -15.82
CA HIS A 219 -8.72 20.58 -15.50
C HIS A 219 -9.09 20.67 -14.01
N GLY A 220 -8.31 21.40 -13.20
CA GLY A 220 -8.61 21.66 -11.79
C GLY A 220 -8.59 20.43 -10.88
N VAL A 221 -7.80 19.40 -11.22
CA VAL A 221 -7.59 18.24 -10.34
C VAL A 221 -6.81 18.69 -9.11
N LYS A 222 -7.40 18.49 -7.92
CA LYS A 222 -6.75 18.84 -6.66
C LYS A 222 -5.76 17.74 -6.25
N THR A 223 -4.53 18.14 -5.96
CA THR A 223 -3.46 17.21 -5.57
C THR A 223 -2.74 17.67 -4.32
N ILE A 224 -2.02 16.77 -3.66
CA ILE A 224 -1.14 17.02 -2.51
C ILE A 224 0.31 16.65 -2.85
N GLY A 225 1.25 17.05 -1.99
CA GLY A 225 2.66 16.78 -2.16
C GLY A 225 3.32 17.62 -3.26
N THR A 226 4.50 17.22 -3.67
CA THR A 226 5.33 17.91 -4.66
C THR A 226 5.84 16.98 -5.75
N VAL A 227 6.19 17.54 -6.92
CA VAL A 227 6.81 16.81 -8.03
C VAL A 227 7.73 17.75 -8.82
N ASP A 228 8.87 17.25 -9.26
CA ASP A 228 9.54 17.81 -10.42
C ASP A 228 9.09 16.99 -11.64
N ALA A 229 8.09 17.51 -12.37
CA ALA A 229 7.51 16.80 -13.50
C ALA A 229 8.45 16.75 -14.73
N ARG A 230 9.57 17.48 -14.71
CA ARG A 230 10.63 17.35 -15.72
C ARG A 230 11.47 16.10 -15.48
N HIS A 231 11.62 15.70 -14.22
CA HIS A 231 12.45 14.61 -13.76
C HIS A 231 11.63 13.62 -12.91
N PHE A 232 10.54 13.10 -13.50
CA PHE A 232 9.64 12.18 -12.77
C PHE A 232 10.34 10.84 -12.50
N PRO A 233 10.44 10.38 -11.19
CA PRO A 233 11.41 9.38 -10.79
C PRO A 233 10.89 7.93 -10.73
N TRP A 234 9.64 7.67 -11.12
CA TRP A 234 9.02 6.35 -11.01
C TRP A 234 9.02 5.60 -12.35
N PRO A 235 9.09 4.24 -12.35
CA PRO A 235 8.96 3.46 -13.57
C PRO A 235 7.56 3.63 -14.16
N LEU A 236 7.47 3.76 -15.48
CA LEU A 236 6.21 3.96 -16.20
C LEU A 236 5.88 2.82 -17.17
N ASP A 237 6.77 1.86 -17.34
CA ASP A 237 6.56 0.69 -18.19
C ASP A 237 7.24 -0.56 -17.63
N ARG A 238 7.01 -1.70 -18.30
CA ARG A 238 7.56 -2.98 -17.89
C ARG A 238 9.10 -3.00 -17.92
N ALA A 239 9.73 -2.42 -18.94
CA ALA A 239 11.19 -2.45 -19.09
C ALA A 239 11.88 -1.74 -17.92
N GLU A 240 11.37 -0.57 -17.53
CA GLU A 240 11.86 0.17 -16.36
C GLU A 240 11.57 -0.55 -15.04
N SER A 241 10.41 -1.22 -14.95
CA SER A 241 10.06 -2.03 -13.79
C SER A 241 11.02 -3.21 -13.59
N LEU A 242 11.47 -3.84 -14.68
CA LEU A 242 12.50 -4.89 -14.65
C LEU A 242 13.87 -4.32 -14.26
N GLN A 243 14.27 -3.14 -14.75
CA GLN A 243 15.50 -2.48 -14.32
C GLN A 243 15.49 -2.18 -12.81
N LEU A 244 14.33 -1.78 -12.27
CA LEU A 244 14.16 -1.56 -10.83
C LEU A 244 14.29 -2.88 -10.04
N LEU A 245 13.76 -3.99 -10.57
CA LEU A 245 13.86 -5.32 -9.98
C LEU A 245 15.32 -5.81 -9.99
N ASP A 246 16.04 -5.63 -11.09
CA ASP A 246 17.46 -5.99 -11.21
C ASP A 246 18.29 -5.19 -10.20
N HIS A 247 18.09 -3.87 -10.14
CA HIS A 247 18.77 -3.01 -9.17
C HIS A 247 18.52 -3.44 -7.72
N PHE A 248 17.26 -3.78 -7.39
CA PHE A 248 16.91 -4.29 -6.07
C PHE A 248 17.63 -5.59 -5.76
N SER A 249 17.57 -6.57 -6.66
CA SER A 249 18.15 -7.89 -6.49
C SER A 249 19.67 -7.83 -6.33
N GLU A 250 20.33 -6.96 -7.07
CA GLU A 250 21.78 -6.80 -7.04
C GLU A 250 22.27 -5.98 -5.84
N HIS A 251 21.64 -4.84 -5.54
CA HIS A 251 22.22 -3.87 -4.62
C HIS A 251 21.52 -3.79 -3.26
N LEU A 252 20.22 -4.11 -3.18
CA LEU A 252 19.42 -3.87 -1.98
C LEU A 252 19.04 -5.16 -1.24
N LEU A 253 18.72 -6.22 -1.96
CA LEU A 253 18.30 -7.52 -1.40
C LEU A 253 19.33 -8.10 -0.40
N PRO A 254 20.65 -7.98 -0.60
CA PRO A 254 21.64 -8.48 0.35
C PRO A 254 21.51 -7.95 1.79
N CYS A 255 20.92 -6.79 1.97
CA CYS A 255 20.71 -6.15 3.28
C CYS A 255 19.23 -5.90 3.61
N PHE A 256 18.31 -6.19 2.71
CA PHE A 256 16.89 -5.91 2.87
C PHE A 256 16.33 -6.51 4.17
N GLY A 257 16.44 -7.83 4.35
CA GLY A 257 15.88 -8.50 5.51
C GLY A 257 16.44 -7.95 6.82
N THR A 258 17.79 -7.81 6.90
CA THR A 258 18.46 -7.30 8.10
C THR A 258 17.93 -5.92 8.51
N TYR A 259 17.70 -5.00 7.55
CA TYR A 259 17.37 -3.60 7.81
C TYR A 259 15.95 -3.19 7.39
N GLN A 260 15.07 -4.14 7.04
CA GLN A 260 13.70 -3.83 6.61
C GLN A 260 12.88 -3.02 7.65
N ASP A 261 13.19 -3.20 8.95
CA ASP A 261 12.53 -2.51 10.06
C ASP A 261 13.32 -1.29 10.57
N ALA A 262 14.43 -0.92 9.93
CA ALA A 262 15.27 0.18 10.38
C ALA A 262 14.72 1.56 9.98
N LEU A 263 15.07 2.59 10.77
CA LEU A 263 14.71 3.98 10.55
C LEU A 263 15.99 4.84 10.54
N MET A 264 16.38 5.33 9.37
CA MET A 264 17.62 6.10 9.20
C MET A 264 17.31 7.52 8.71
N PRO A 265 17.74 8.56 9.44
CA PRO A 265 17.59 9.94 9.01
C PRO A 265 18.19 10.19 7.62
N GLY A 266 17.42 10.86 6.75
CA GLY A 266 17.84 11.22 5.40
C GLY A 266 17.83 10.07 4.38
N GLN A 267 17.46 8.85 4.76
CA GLN A 267 17.44 7.67 3.89
C GLN A 267 16.02 7.15 3.69
N TRP A 268 15.22 7.85 2.91
CA TRP A 268 13.78 7.63 2.75
C TRP A 268 13.39 6.27 2.15
N ALA A 269 14.23 5.68 1.30
CA ALA A 269 13.99 4.38 0.67
C ALA A 269 14.72 3.23 1.38
N LEU A 270 15.87 3.51 2.03
CA LEU A 270 16.76 2.55 2.66
C LEU A 270 17.00 1.34 1.73
N TYR A 271 16.73 0.13 2.14
CA TYR A 271 16.86 -1.10 1.33
C TYR A 271 15.56 -1.58 0.69
N HIS A 272 14.49 -0.78 0.72
CA HIS A 272 13.20 -1.16 0.16
C HIS A 272 13.19 -1.07 -1.37
N SER A 273 12.55 -2.06 -2.01
CA SER A 273 12.61 -2.26 -3.46
C SER A 273 11.90 -1.18 -4.28
N ARG A 274 10.88 -0.53 -3.72
CA ARG A 274 9.98 0.41 -4.44
C ARG A 274 9.22 -0.21 -5.61
N LEU A 275 9.14 -1.54 -5.67
CA LEU A 275 8.43 -2.29 -6.73
C LEU A 275 6.90 -2.26 -6.57
N SER A 276 6.40 -1.78 -5.43
CA SER A 276 4.98 -1.82 -5.10
C SER A 276 4.09 -1.09 -6.12
N PHE A 277 4.52 0.08 -6.62
CA PHE A 277 3.78 0.77 -7.68
C PHE A 277 3.72 -0.07 -8.96
N ALA A 278 4.85 -0.56 -9.46
CA ALA A 278 4.92 -1.37 -10.68
C ALA A 278 4.07 -2.65 -10.57
N MET A 279 4.10 -3.34 -9.42
CA MET A 279 3.24 -4.51 -9.18
C MET A 279 1.76 -4.14 -9.06
N ASN A 280 1.43 -3.02 -8.43
CA ASN A 280 0.04 -2.66 -8.19
C ASN A 280 -0.67 -2.15 -9.45
N VAL A 281 0.06 -1.52 -10.37
CA VAL A 281 -0.45 -1.19 -11.71
C VAL A 281 -0.22 -2.33 -12.74
N LYS A 282 0.33 -3.48 -12.29
CA LYS A 282 0.49 -4.72 -13.06
C LYS A 282 1.51 -4.66 -14.21
N LEU A 283 2.49 -3.75 -14.15
CA LEU A 283 3.61 -3.70 -15.11
C LEU A 283 4.54 -4.92 -14.99
N ILE A 284 4.67 -5.50 -13.78
CA ILE A 284 5.39 -6.73 -13.50
C ILE A 284 4.59 -7.63 -12.57
N SER A 285 4.76 -8.95 -12.72
CA SER A 285 4.04 -9.96 -11.94
C SER A 285 4.66 -10.14 -10.55
N PRO A 286 3.85 -10.37 -9.48
CA PRO A 286 4.37 -10.73 -8.16
C PRO A 286 5.19 -12.02 -8.15
N LEU A 287 4.82 -13.01 -8.96
CA LEU A 287 5.55 -14.27 -9.06
C LEU A 287 6.94 -14.03 -9.67
N GLU A 288 7.02 -13.32 -10.79
CA GLU A 288 8.27 -12.95 -11.45
C GLU A 288 9.23 -12.22 -10.52
N VAL A 289 8.72 -11.32 -9.69
CA VAL A 289 9.53 -10.59 -8.68
C VAL A 289 10.09 -11.55 -7.64
N CYS A 290 9.30 -12.53 -7.18
CA CYS A 290 9.76 -13.52 -6.21
C CYS A 290 10.76 -14.51 -6.83
N GLU A 291 10.53 -14.95 -8.06
CA GLU A 291 11.43 -15.84 -8.81
C GLU A 291 12.79 -15.16 -9.06
N ALA A 292 12.80 -13.89 -9.43
CA ALA A 292 14.04 -13.12 -9.61
C ALA A 292 14.83 -13.00 -8.29
N ALA A 293 14.16 -12.74 -7.18
CA ALA A 293 14.79 -12.69 -5.87
C ALA A 293 15.36 -14.05 -5.44
N GLU A 294 14.63 -15.15 -5.67
CA GLU A 294 15.13 -16.52 -5.41
C GLU A 294 16.31 -16.87 -6.32
N ALA A 295 16.26 -16.51 -7.60
CA ALA A 295 17.35 -16.73 -8.54
C ALA A 295 18.62 -15.97 -8.13
N ALA A 296 18.48 -14.72 -7.70
CA ALA A 296 19.62 -13.92 -7.19
C ALA A 296 20.25 -14.57 -5.94
N TRP A 297 19.43 -15.05 -4.99
CA TRP A 297 19.92 -15.80 -3.83
C TRP A 297 20.64 -17.09 -4.24
N ARG A 298 20.08 -17.89 -5.16
CA ARG A 298 20.71 -19.14 -5.62
C ARG A 298 22.03 -18.92 -6.32
N ALA A 299 22.17 -17.80 -7.02
CA ALA A 299 23.41 -17.43 -7.71
C ALA A 299 24.54 -17.03 -6.75
N ASP A 300 24.21 -16.38 -5.62
CA ASP A 300 25.20 -15.90 -4.63
C ASP A 300 24.65 -16.01 -3.19
N PRO A 301 24.55 -17.23 -2.64
CA PRO A 301 23.99 -17.46 -1.31
C PRO A 301 24.89 -16.99 -0.15
N GLU A 302 26.15 -16.65 -0.41
CA GLU A 302 27.04 -16.06 0.58
C GLU A 302 26.74 -14.57 0.77
N ARG A 303 26.43 -13.85 -0.29
CA ARG A 303 26.08 -12.43 -0.26
C ARG A 303 24.62 -12.20 0.09
N ILE A 304 23.71 -12.95 -0.50
CA ILE A 304 22.27 -12.89 -0.22
C ILE A 304 21.92 -14.10 0.65
N THR A 305 21.79 -13.92 1.95
CA THR A 305 21.48 -15.06 2.83
C THR A 305 20.00 -15.45 2.76
N LEU A 306 19.66 -16.68 3.15
CA LEU A 306 18.29 -17.18 3.14
C LEU A 306 17.29 -16.28 3.91
N PRO A 307 17.62 -15.72 5.10
CA PRO A 307 16.76 -14.77 5.78
C PRO A 307 16.42 -13.51 4.96
N GLN A 308 17.34 -13.01 4.13
CA GLN A 308 17.11 -11.82 3.28
C GLN A 308 16.03 -12.12 2.23
N VAL A 309 16.22 -13.19 1.47
CA VAL A 309 15.31 -13.54 0.37
C VAL A 309 13.96 -14.04 0.90
N GLU A 310 13.94 -14.83 1.98
CA GLU A 310 12.69 -15.28 2.59
C GLU A 310 11.90 -14.09 3.13
N GLY A 311 12.57 -13.16 3.82
CA GLY A 311 11.94 -11.95 4.32
C GLY A 311 11.25 -11.15 3.22
N PHE A 312 11.85 -11.05 2.03
CA PHE A 312 11.29 -10.36 0.88
C PHE A 312 10.12 -11.13 0.24
N ILE A 313 10.31 -12.41 -0.07
CA ILE A 313 9.28 -13.25 -0.69
C ILE A 313 8.02 -13.31 0.19
N ARG A 314 8.18 -13.37 1.51
CA ARG A 314 7.06 -13.35 2.47
C ARG A 314 6.22 -12.07 2.40
N GLN A 315 6.80 -10.92 2.05
CA GLN A 315 6.02 -9.68 1.87
C GLN A 315 5.10 -9.78 0.65
N ILE A 316 5.48 -10.55 -0.37
CA ILE A 316 4.76 -10.62 -1.66
C ILE A 316 3.76 -11.78 -1.65
N ILE A 317 4.21 -13.03 -1.66
CA ILE A 317 3.27 -14.18 -1.70
C ILE A 317 2.56 -14.43 -0.35
N GLY A 318 3.10 -13.90 0.75
CA GLY A 318 2.46 -13.90 2.05
C GLY A 318 1.54 -12.68 2.21
N TRP A 319 2.12 -11.55 2.62
CA TRP A 319 1.32 -10.38 3.02
C TRP A 319 0.50 -9.77 1.88
N ARG A 320 1.06 -9.52 0.70
CA ARG A 320 0.33 -8.87 -0.40
C ARG A 320 -0.90 -9.67 -0.84
N GLU A 321 -0.73 -10.97 -1.10
CA GLU A 321 -1.83 -11.86 -1.48
C GLU A 321 -2.85 -12.03 -0.34
N TYR A 322 -2.37 -12.14 0.90
CA TYR A 322 -3.22 -12.23 2.08
C TYR A 322 -4.08 -10.97 2.27
N MET A 323 -3.52 -9.76 2.10
CA MET A 323 -4.25 -8.50 2.21
C MET A 323 -5.37 -8.40 1.18
N ARG A 324 -5.09 -8.78 -0.08
CA ARG A 324 -6.12 -8.84 -1.13
C ARG A 324 -7.24 -9.82 -0.78
N GLY A 325 -6.87 -11.00 -0.32
CA GLY A 325 -7.86 -12.01 0.10
C GLY A 325 -8.69 -11.54 1.30
N ALA A 326 -8.09 -10.87 2.29
CA ALA A 326 -8.80 -10.31 3.43
C ALA A 326 -9.76 -9.18 3.01
N TYR A 327 -9.34 -8.33 2.08
CA TYR A 327 -10.18 -7.31 1.47
C TYR A 327 -11.47 -7.90 0.88
N TRP A 328 -11.35 -8.83 -0.06
CA TRP A 328 -12.50 -9.43 -0.73
C TRP A 328 -13.37 -10.28 0.20
N ALA A 329 -12.79 -10.92 1.21
CA ALA A 329 -13.53 -11.71 2.19
C ALA A 329 -14.42 -10.87 3.12
N HIS A 330 -14.13 -9.57 3.27
CA HIS A 330 -14.79 -8.73 4.26
C HIS A 330 -15.45 -7.45 3.71
N MET A 331 -15.19 -7.05 2.45
CA MET A 331 -15.90 -5.92 1.84
C MET A 331 -17.38 -6.28 1.58
N PRO A 332 -18.31 -5.29 1.67
CA PRO A 332 -18.07 -3.88 2.00
C PRO A 332 -17.99 -3.56 3.50
N GLN A 333 -18.29 -4.50 4.39
CA GLN A 333 -18.39 -4.25 5.83
C GLN A 333 -17.05 -3.78 6.44
N TYR A 334 -15.94 -4.23 5.85
CA TYR A 334 -14.59 -3.89 6.32
C TYR A 334 -14.34 -2.38 6.35
N ALA A 335 -14.84 -1.65 5.36
CA ALA A 335 -14.69 -0.20 5.25
C ALA A 335 -15.36 0.59 6.39
N GLY A 336 -16.33 0.00 7.11
CA GLY A 336 -16.98 0.62 8.26
C GLY A 336 -16.46 0.19 9.63
N MET A 337 -15.44 -0.69 9.69
CA MET A 337 -14.98 -1.22 10.97
C MET A 337 -14.19 -0.18 11.77
N ASN A 338 -14.57 -0.02 13.05
CA ASN A 338 -13.89 0.83 14.03
C ASN A 338 -14.00 0.22 15.44
N PHE A 339 -13.37 -0.94 15.64
CA PHE A 339 -13.48 -1.74 16.87
C PHE A 339 -13.09 -0.95 18.12
N LEU A 340 -12.08 -0.09 18.04
CA LEU A 340 -11.61 0.71 19.16
C LEU A 340 -12.47 1.98 19.40
N GLY A 341 -13.39 2.32 18.48
CA GLY A 341 -14.25 3.51 18.56
C GLY A 341 -13.46 4.80 18.61
N HIS A 342 -12.48 4.93 17.75
CA HIS A 342 -11.68 6.14 17.63
C HIS A 342 -12.40 7.19 16.78
N GLU A 343 -12.36 8.47 17.21
CA GLU A 343 -13.20 9.54 16.63
C GLU A 343 -12.43 10.85 16.36
N ARG A 344 -11.12 10.93 16.70
CA ARG A 344 -10.36 12.16 16.48
C ARG A 344 -10.12 12.44 15.01
N PRO A 345 -10.13 13.70 14.58
CA PRO A 345 -9.64 14.07 13.27
C PRO A 345 -8.13 13.81 13.16
N LEU A 346 -7.65 13.64 11.93
CA LEU A 346 -6.23 13.57 11.64
C LEU A 346 -5.61 14.97 11.86
N PRO A 347 -4.52 15.12 12.64
CA PRO A 347 -3.89 16.41 12.87
C PRO A 347 -3.44 17.09 11.56
N GLU A 348 -3.59 18.42 11.48
CA GLU A 348 -3.24 19.19 10.29
C GLU A 348 -1.78 19.03 9.84
N TRP A 349 -0.87 18.79 10.77
CA TRP A 349 0.53 18.59 10.43
C TRP A 349 0.83 17.28 9.69
N PHE A 350 -0.11 16.34 9.59
CA PHE A 350 0.00 15.21 8.62
C PHE A 350 -0.01 15.69 7.16
N TRP A 351 -0.60 16.85 6.90
CA TRP A 351 -0.65 17.44 5.55
C TRP A 351 0.51 18.39 5.25
N THR A 352 1.33 18.74 6.26
CA THR A 352 2.39 19.74 6.11
C THR A 352 3.76 19.30 6.58
N GLY A 353 3.86 18.23 7.38
CA GLY A 353 5.08 17.80 8.05
C GLY A 353 5.53 18.73 9.21
N ARG A 354 4.73 19.73 9.59
CA ARG A 354 5.11 20.74 10.60
C ARG A 354 4.91 20.23 12.02
N THR A 355 5.73 19.27 12.44
CA THR A 355 5.75 18.73 13.81
C THR A 355 7.15 18.80 14.43
N LYS A 356 7.21 18.90 15.77
CA LYS A 356 8.47 18.86 16.53
C LYS A 356 9.01 17.44 16.68
N MET A 357 8.20 16.42 16.44
CA MET A 357 8.61 15.01 16.50
C MET A 357 9.45 14.63 15.28
N ALA A 358 10.78 14.52 15.45
CA ALA A 358 11.70 14.32 14.33
C ALA A 358 11.38 13.12 13.44
N CYS A 359 10.98 11.98 14.03
CA CYS A 359 10.60 10.76 13.27
C CYS A 359 9.35 10.99 12.42
N LEU A 360 8.32 11.63 12.96
CA LEU A 360 7.08 11.95 12.23
C LEU A 360 7.32 13.01 11.16
N ARG A 361 8.03 14.09 11.50
CA ARG A 361 8.37 15.15 10.54
C ARG A 361 9.06 14.55 9.31
N GLU A 362 10.06 13.70 9.51
CA GLU A 362 10.79 13.10 8.39
C GLU A 362 9.92 12.13 7.58
N ALA A 363 9.17 11.25 8.24
CA ALA A 363 8.29 10.31 7.55
C ALA A 363 7.21 11.03 6.72
N ILE A 364 6.59 12.08 7.27
CA ILE A 364 5.55 12.85 6.58
C ILE A 364 6.14 13.71 5.45
N THR A 365 7.23 14.42 5.72
CA THR A 365 7.90 15.25 4.69
C THR A 365 8.40 14.35 3.55
N GLY A 366 8.98 13.18 3.87
CA GLY A 366 9.38 12.20 2.87
C GLY A 366 8.19 11.71 2.03
N SER A 367 7.03 11.48 2.66
CA SER A 367 5.81 11.09 1.96
C SER A 367 5.31 12.20 1.02
N LEU A 368 5.31 13.46 1.48
CA LEU A 368 4.91 14.63 0.68
C LEU A 368 5.88 14.92 -0.49
N THR A 369 7.16 14.57 -0.34
CA THR A 369 8.18 14.82 -1.37
C THR A 369 8.28 13.69 -2.38
N ASN A 370 8.22 12.43 -1.90
CA ASN A 370 8.53 11.25 -2.71
C ASN A 370 7.30 10.40 -3.05
N ALA A 371 6.09 10.77 -2.60
CA ALA A 371 4.89 9.93 -2.67
C ALA A 371 5.10 8.51 -2.08
N TYR A 372 6.04 8.37 -1.14
CA TYR A 372 6.47 7.09 -0.61
C TYR A 372 6.98 7.20 0.82
N ALA A 373 6.72 6.17 1.59
CA ALA A 373 7.41 5.83 2.82
C ALA A 373 7.53 4.31 2.89
N HIS A 374 8.61 3.78 3.44
CA HIS A 374 8.72 2.33 3.61
C HIS A 374 7.82 1.83 4.75
N HIS A 375 7.55 0.51 4.77
CA HIS A 375 6.55 -0.10 5.65
C HIS A 375 6.65 0.33 7.12
N ILE A 376 7.85 0.39 7.69
CA ILE A 376 8.04 0.75 9.11
C ILE A 376 7.73 2.22 9.39
N GLN A 377 8.00 3.12 8.47
CA GLN A 377 7.56 4.51 8.59
C GLN A 377 6.03 4.59 8.59
N ARG A 378 5.36 3.83 7.69
CA ARG A 378 3.89 3.76 7.64
C ARG A 378 3.31 3.15 8.91
N LEU A 379 3.78 1.96 9.31
CA LEU A 379 3.20 1.22 10.43
C LEU A 379 3.59 1.80 11.78
N MET A 380 4.90 1.94 12.05
CA MET A 380 5.41 2.18 13.40
C MET A 380 5.71 3.64 13.71
N VAL A 381 5.63 4.54 12.73
CA VAL A 381 5.80 5.99 12.92
C VAL A 381 4.45 6.68 12.75
N THR A 382 3.97 6.88 11.53
CA THR A 382 2.71 7.61 11.26
C THR A 382 1.49 6.84 11.75
N GLY A 383 1.37 5.56 11.44
CA GLY A 383 0.26 4.72 11.87
C GLY A 383 0.21 4.49 13.37
N ASN A 384 1.36 4.24 14.01
CA ASN A 384 1.45 4.12 15.47
C ASN A 384 0.98 5.40 16.18
N PHE A 385 1.43 6.58 15.71
CA PHE A 385 0.96 7.84 16.30
C PHE A 385 -0.55 8.01 16.15
N ALA A 386 -1.11 7.80 14.97
CA ALA A 386 -2.54 7.91 14.71
C ALA A 386 -3.36 6.97 15.61
N LEU A 387 -2.91 5.71 15.77
CA LEU A 387 -3.53 4.73 16.65
C LEU A 387 -3.46 5.15 18.13
N LEU A 388 -2.30 5.60 18.60
CA LEU A 388 -2.11 6.07 19.96
C LEU A 388 -2.97 7.31 20.26
N ALA A 389 -3.05 8.23 19.32
CA ALA A 389 -3.87 9.44 19.42
C ALA A 389 -5.38 9.14 19.37
N GLY A 390 -5.80 8.02 18.81
CA GLY A 390 -7.20 7.67 18.64
C GLY A 390 -7.85 8.39 17.46
N VAL A 391 -7.11 8.52 16.37
CA VAL A 391 -7.61 9.10 15.11
C VAL A 391 -8.64 8.16 14.48
N HIS A 392 -9.72 8.72 13.91
CA HIS A 392 -10.75 7.94 13.24
C HIS A 392 -10.15 7.15 12.05
N PRO A 393 -10.43 5.84 11.90
CA PRO A 393 -9.85 5.03 10.82
C PRO A 393 -10.07 5.60 9.41
N ASP A 394 -11.22 6.22 9.12
CA ASP A 394 -11.51 6.84 7.82
C ASP A 394 -10.53 7.99 7.49
N GLU A 395 -10.13 8.76 8.50
CA GLU A 395 -9.17 9.84 8.32
C GLU A 395 -7.78 9.29 7.96
N VAL A 396 -7.40 8.19 8.61
CA VAL A 396 -6.12 7.53 8.36
C VAL A 396 -6.13 6.87 6.98
N ASP A 397 -7.18 6.09 6.63
CA ASP A 397 -7.34 5.46 5.31
C ASP A 397 -7.27 6.51 4.20
N ARG A 398 -8.02 7.62 4.33
CA ARG A 398 -8.06 8.69 3.32
C ARG A 398 -6.68 9.31 3.11
N TRP A 399 -5.92 9.54 4.19
CA TRP A 399 -4.56 10.08 4.09
C TRP A 399 -3.61 9.09 3.41
N TYR A 400 -3.63 7.81 3.82
CA TYR A 400 -2.75 6.78 3.24
C TYR A 400 -3.07 6.51 1.78
N LEU A 401 -4.36 6.40 1.44
CA LEU A 401 -4.80 6.22 0.06
C LEU A 401 -4.36 7.38 -0.83
N GLY A 402 -4.40 8.59 -0.31
CA GLY A 402 -4.01 9.79 -1.06
C GLY A 402 -2.51 9.93 -1.23
N ILE A 403 -1.73 9.79 -0.15
CA ILE A 403 -0.34 10.25 -0.10
C ILE A 403 0.66 9.33 -0.83
N TYR A 404 0.39 8.03 -0.94
CA TYR A 404 1.35 7.08 -1.52
C TYR A 404 1.00 6.71 -2.95
N ILE A 405 2.02 6.71 -3.83
CA ILE A 405 1.88 6.35 -5.23
C ILE A 405 1.39 4.91 -5.44
N ASP A 406 1.76 4.01 -4.54
CA ASP A 406 1.43 2.59 -4.58
C ASP A 406 0.12 2.22 -3.85
N ALA A 407 -0.56 3.18 -3.23
CA ALA A 407 -1.78 2.92 -2.50
C ALA A 407 -2.98 2.73 -3.45
N LEU A 408 -3.54 1.53 -3.45
CA LEU A 408 -4.85 1.17 -3.99
C LEU A 408 -5.72 0.70 -2.83
N GLU A 409 -7.04 0.84 -2.93
CA GLU A 409 -7.93 0.58 -1.78
C GLU A 409 -7.73 -0.82 -1.19
N TRP A 410 -7.61 -1.86 -2.00
CA TRP A 410 -7.49 -3.24 -1.52
C TRP A 410 -6.24 -3.48 -0.65
N VAL A 411 -5.10 -2.86 -0.98
CA VAL A 411 -3.86 -3.02 -0.22
C VAL A 411 -3.76 -1.99 0.89
N GLU A 412 -4.31 -0.82 0.69
CA GLU A 412 -4.26 0.27 1.66
C GLU A 412 -5.16 -0.03 2.86
N ILE A 413 -6.48 -0.20 2.66
CA ILE A 413 -7.45 -0.32 3.74
C ILE A 413 -7.19 -1.52 4.66
N THR A 414 -6.73 -2.65 4.14
CA THR A 414 -6.40 -3.83 4.94
C THR A 414 -5.13 -3.62 5.77
N ASN A 415 -4.13 -2.93 5.23
CA ASN A 415 -2.94 -2.55 5.98
C ASN A 415 -3.24 -1.45 7.01
N THR A 416 -4.09 -0.48 6.67
CA THR A 416 -4.41 0.63 7.56
C THR A 416 -5.40 0.22 8.64
N ARG A 417 -6.64 -0.15 8.30
CA ARG A 417 -7.64 -0.57 9.29
C ARG A 417 -7.24 -1.83 10.04
N GLY A 418 -6.71 -2.83 9.33
CA GLY A 418 -6.40 -4.12 9.92
C GLY A 418 -5.10 -4.10 10.70
N MET A 419 -3.99 -3.78 10.06
CA MET A 419 -2.68 -3.88 10.68
C MET A 419 -2.35 -2.64 11.50
N SER A 420 -2.49 -1.43 10.92
CA SER A 420 -2.04 -0.19 11.56
C SER A 420 -2.98 0.28 12.66
N GLN A 421 -4.28 0.42 12.38
CA GLN A 421 -5.26 0.99 13.31
C GLN A 421 -5.99 -0.07 14.14
N TRP A 422 -5.80 -1.37 13.83
CA TRP A 422 -6.46 -2.48 14.49
C TRP A 422 -7.99 -2.29 14.62
N ALA A 423 -8.55 -1.59 13.66
CA ALA A 423 -9.96 -1.21 13.63
C ALA A 423 -10.88 -2.39 13.28
N ASP A 424 -10.32 -3.48 12.75
CA ASP A 424 -11.02 -4.74 12.45
C ASP A 424 -11.13 -5.69 13.66
N GLY A 425 -10.64 -5.27 14.85
CA GLY A 425 -10.66 -6.08 16.08
C GLY A 425 -9.79 -7.34 16.01
N GLY A 426 -8.82 -7.39 15.08
CA GLY A 426 -7.82 -8.45 14.97
C GLY A 426 -8.12 -9.52 13.91
N ILE A 427 -8.84 -9.19 12.85
CA ILE A 427 -8.97 -10.07 11.67
C ILE A 427 -7.60 -10.27 11.03
N VAL A 428 -6.91 -9.17 10.71
CA VAL A 428 -5.60 -9.14 10.06
C VAL A 428 -4.47 -9.16 11.09
N GLY A 429 -4.46 -8.16 11.98
CA GLY A 429 -3.45 -8.01 13.02
C GLY A 429 -3.78 -8.79 14.29
N THR A 430 -2.87 -9.63 14.76
CA THR A 430 -3.11 -10.45 15.98
C THR A 430 -3.10 -9.66 17.29
N LYS A 431 -2.69 -8.41 17.26
CA LYS A 431 -2.68 -7.45 18.37
C LYS A 431 -2.54 -6.03 17.80
N PRO A 432 -2.89 -4.97 18.54
CA PRO A 432 -2.54 -3.61 18.17
C PRO A 432 -1.02 -3.44 18.04
N TYR A 433 -0.56 -2.85 16.94
CA TYR A 433 0.86 -2.54 16.71
C TYR A 433 1.20 -1.17 17.29
N VAL A 434 1.09 -1.06 18.62
CA VAL A 434 1.45 0.16 19.36
C VAL A 434 2.82 0.04 20.01
N SER A 435 3.57 1.15 20.01
CA SER A 435 4.88 1.22 20.64
C SER A 435 5.14 2.59 21.25
N SER A 436 5.99 2.62 22.29
CA SER A 436 6.51 3.85 22.87
C SER A 436 7.72 4.37 22.10
N GLY A 437 8.22 5.54 22.47
CA GLY A 437 9.44 6.13 21.94
C GLY A 437 10.68 5.23 22.07
N ALA A 438 10.72 4.34 23.06
CA ALA A 438 11.82 3.39 23.24
C ALA A 438 11.98 2.43 22.04
N TYR A 439 10.89 1.98 21.42
CA TYR A 439 10.95 1.18 20.20
C TYR A 439 11.54 1.99 19.05
N LEU A 440 11.03 3.21 18.81
CA LEU A 440 11.51 4.09 17.74
C LEU A 440 13.00 4.41 17.90
N ASN A 441 13.45 4.63 19.13
CA ASN A 441 14.87 4.83 19.44
C ASN A 441 15.71 3.57 19.21
N LYS A 442 15.14 2.39 19.46
CA LYS A 442 15.81 1.10 19.20
C LYS A 442 15.99 0.87 17.70
N MET A 443 15.00 1.18 16.89
CA MET A 443 14.97 0.87 15.45
C MET A 443 15.63 1.95 14.59
N GLY A 444 15.90 3.15 15.15
CA GLY A 444 16.38 4.28 14.37
C GLY A 444 17.31 5.23 15.12
N HIS A 445 17.61 6.35 14.47
CA HIS A 445 18.52 7.38 14.98
C HIS A 445 17.90 8.78 15.10
N HIS A 446 16.59 8.93 14.90
CA HIS A 446 15.89 10.22 14.93
C HIS A 446 15.86 10.87 16.32
N CYS A 447 15.80 10.05 17.40
CA CYS A 447 15.64 10.56 18.77
C CYS A 447 16.81 11.42 19.25
N GLY A 448 18.02 11.17 18.72
CA GLY A 448 19.22 11.94 19.11
C GLY A 448 19.18 13.43 18.76
N ASN A 449 18.38 13.80 17.74
CA ASN A 449 18.22 15.18 17.26
C ASN A 449 16.76 15.66 17.36
N CYS A 450 15.94 14.98 18.17
CA CYS A 450 14.55 15.34 18.37
C CYS A 450 14.41 16.48 19.38
N TYR A 451 13.35 17.32 19.23
CA TYR A 451 12.97 18.29 20.24
C TYR A 451 12.59 17.62 21.56
N TYR A 452 11.97 16.43 21.50
CA TYR A 452 11.52 15.66 22.65
C TYR A 452 12.59 14.69 23.12
N ASP A 453 12.68 14.48 24.45
CA ASP A 453 13.56 13.48 25.06
C ASP A 453 12.83 12.13 25.14
N VAL A 454 13.38 11.13 24.51
CA VAL A 454 12.84 9.76 24.51
C VAL A 454 12.92 9.06 25.88
N ASN A 455 13.78 9.53 26.78
CA ASN A 455 13.92 8.98 28.13
C ASN A 455 12.96 9.64 29.14
N ASP A 456 12.48 10.85 28.84
CA ASP A 456 11.47 11.53 29.65
C ASP A 456 10.07 10.96 29.33
N ARG A 457 9.24 10.79 30.35
CA ARG A 457 7.90 10.20 30.23
C ARG A 457 6.77 11.19 30.48
N THR A 458 6.99 12.20 31.32
CA THR A 458 5.92 13.08 31.79
C THR A 458 6.33 14.56 31.85
N GLY A 459 7.60 14.88 31.70
CA GLY A 459 8.12 16.26 31.73
C GLY A 459 7.68 17.09 30.52
N PRO A 460 8.07 18.36 30.47
CA PRO A 460 7.70 19.29 29.40
C PRO A 460 8.20 18.87 28.01
N LYS A 461 9.35 18.19 27.96
CA LYS A 461 9.96 17.67 26.73
C LYS A 461 9.82 16.16 26.58
N ALA A 462 8.95 15.52 27.34
CA ALA A 462 8.73 14.08 27.23
C ALA A 462 8.28 13.69 25.82
N CYS A 463 8.85 12.60 25.30
CA CYS A 463 8.46 12.06 24.00
C CYS A 463 6.96 11.71 24.02
N PRO A 464 6.13 12.29 23.13
CA PRO A 464 4.69 12.06 23.11
C PRO A 464 4.31 10.57 23.04
N PHE A 465 5.06 9.76 22.29
CA PHE A 465 4.83 8.32 22.22
C PHE A 465 4.86 7.61 23.58
N ASN A 466 5.61 8.10 24.55
CA ASN A 466 5.75 7.45 25.86
C ASN A 466 4.46 7.52 26.67
N ALA A 467 3.89 8.72 26.84
CA ALA A 467 2.66 8.91 27.59
C ALA A 467 1.44 8.38 26.80
N LEU A 468 1.36 8.65 25.50
CA LEU A 468 0.28 8.17 24.64
C LEU A 468 0.21 6.64 24.58
N TYR A 469 1.34 5.93 24.65
CA TYR A 469 1.36 4.47 24.72
C TYR A 469 0.59 3.94 25.96
N TRP A 470 0.85 4.47 27.13
CA TRP A 470 0.17 4.07 28.35
C TRP A 470 -1.28 4.53 28.39
N HIS A 471 -1.53 5.74 27.90
CA HIS A 471 -2.88 6.29 27.76
C HIS A 471 -3.74 5.43 26.81
N PHE A 472 -3.19 5.00 25.67
CA PHE A 472 -3.86 4.10 24.75
C PHE A 472 -4.28 2.78 25.43
N HIS A 473 -3.37 2.14 26.14
CA HIS A 473 -3.67 0.89 26.82
C HIS A 473 -4.70 1.08 27.95
N ALA A 474 -4.61 2.14 28.70
CA ALA A 474 -5.59 2.44 29.75
C ALA A 474 -6.99 2.71 29.16
N ARG A 475 -7.08 3.54 28.14
CA ARG A 475 -8.34 3.93 27.48
C ARG A 475 -9.04 2.75 26.81
N ASN A 476 -8.29 1.85 26.21
CA ASN A 476 -8.85 0.74 25.43
C ASN A 476 -8.89 -0.59 26.20
N ARG A 477 -8.61 -0.59 27.53
CA ARG A 477 -8.47 -1.81 28.31
C ARG A 477 -9.70 -2.72 28.20
N GLU A 478 -10.88 -2.17 28.43
CA GLU A 478 -12.13 -2.95 28.37
C GLU A 478 -12.34 -3.62 27.02
N ARG A 479 -12.07 -2.92 25.92
CA ARG A 479 -12.20 -3.47 24.56
C ARG A 479 -11.15 -4.53 24.26
N LEU A 480 -9.91 -4.33 24.69
CA LEU A 480 -8.81 -5.27 24.45
C LEU A 480 -8.90 -6.54 25.32
N GLU A 481 -9.56 -6.44 26.48
CA GLU A 481 -9.86 -7.56 27.38
C GLU A 481 -11.24 -8.19 27.11
N SER A 482 -12.04 -7.60 26.23
CA SER A 482 -13.38 -8.09 25.88
C SER A 482 -13.32 -9.46 25.20
N PRO A 483 -14.33 -10.34 25.45
CA PRO A 483 -14.53 -11.57 24.69
C PRO A 483 -14.78 -11.32 23.17
N ASP A 484 -15.17 -10.09 22.79
CA ASP A 484 -15.36 -9.70 21.39
C ASP A 484 -14.03 -9.45 20.68
N ALA A 485 -12.96 -9.17 21.43
CA ALA A 485 -11.62 -9.14 20.87
C ALA A 485 -11.21 -10.54 20.34
N ARG A 486 -10.43 -10.55 19.27
CA ARG A 486 -10.02 -11.82 18.64
C ARG A 486 -9.23 -12.72 19.61
N PRO A 487 -9.35 -14.05 19.48
CA PRO A 487 -8.63 -15.00 20.34
C PRO A 487 -7.13 -14.73 20.38
N GLY A 488 -6.55 -14.75 21.55
CA GLY A 488 -5.11 -14.52 21.76
C GLY A 488 -4.71 -13.05 21.96
N THR A 489 -5.59 -12.07 21.73
CA THR A 489 -5.31 -10.66 22.00
C THR A 489 -4.93 -10.45 23.45
N MET A 490 -5.73 -10.92 24.40
CA MET A 490 -5.47 -10.81 25.83
C MET A 490 -4.12 -11.42 26.26
N MET A 491 -3.76 -12.57 25.71
CA MET A 491 -2.46 -13.20 26.00
C MET A 491 -1.30 -12.29 25.55
N ARG A 492 -1.46 -11.55 24.45
CA ARG A 492 -0.42 -10.68 23.87
C ARG A 492 -0.31 -9.33 24.57
N VAL A 493 -1.43 -8.73 24.99
CA VAL A 493 -1.45 -7.45 25.71
C VAL A 493 -1.31 -7.63 27.23
N GLY A 494 -1.57 -8.79 27.77
CA GLY A 494 -1.57 -9.04 29.23
C GLY A 494 -0.24 -8.75 29.93
N MET A 495 0.90 -8.84 29.23
CA MET A 495 2.20 -8.46 29.80
C MET A 495 2.30 -6.93 30.00
N VAL A 496 1.69 -6.15 29.11
CA VAL A 496 1.62 -4.69 29.21
C VAL A 496 0.80 -4.32 30.45
N TYR A 497 -0.36 -4.92 30.64
CA TYR A 497 -1.21 -4.66 31.82
C TYR A 497 -0.56 -5.08 33.14
N ARG A 498 0.13 -6.21 33.17
CA ARG A 498 0.94 -6.60 34.36
C ARG A 498 2.02 -5.56 34.68
N THR A 499 2.64 -4.98 33.67
CA THR A 499 3.63 -3.91 33.87
C THR A 499 2.97 -2.63 34.37
N TRP A 500 1.82 -2.27 33.79
CA TRP A 500 1.01 -1.14 34.24
C TRP A 500 0.60 -1.24 35.70
N GLU A 501 0.13 -2.41 36.13
CA GLU A 501 -0.34 -2.66 37.50
C GLU A 501 0.78 -2.60 38.55
N LYS A 502 2.01 -2.89 38.16
CA LYS A 502 3.20 -2.76 39.02
C LYS A 502 3.67 -1.33 39.22
N MET A 503 3.21 -0.38 38.42
CA MET A 503 3.58 1.03 38.58
C MET A 503 2.88 1.64 39.78
N ALA A 504 3.58 2.55 40.50
CA ALA A 504 2.97 3.32 41.58
C ALA A 504 1.75 4.12 41.05
N PRO A 505 0.65 4.23 41.82
CA PRO A 505 -0.55 4.95 41.40
C PRO A 505 -0.28 6.37 40.92
N ALA A 506 0.57 7.13 41.60
CA ALA A 506 0.96 8.48 41.20
C ALA A 506 1.68 8.52 39.85
N ALA A 507 2.54 7.54 39.57
CA ALA A 507 3.24 7.47 38.27
C ALA A 507 2.27 7.11 37.13
N ARG A 508 1.28 6.26 37.38
CA ARG A 508 0.21 5.96 36.41
C ARG A 508 -0.62 7.20 36.10
N GLN A 509 -1.03 7.92 37.16
CA GLN A 509 -1.82 9.16 36.99
C GLN A 509 -1.04 10.20 36.21
N ALA A 510 0.22 10.44 36.53
CA ALA A 510 1.06 11.40 35.79
C ALA A 510 1.19 11.06 34.29
N LEU A 511 1.23 9.77 33.93
CA LEU A 511 1.25 9.33 32.53
C LEU A 511 -0.09 9.57 31.83
N LEU A 512 -1.22 9.37 32.53
CA LEU A 512 -2.55 9.64 31.99
C LEU A 512 -2.78 11.15 31.81
N ASP A 513 -2.46 11.95 32.80
CA ASP A 513 -2.57 13.42 32.74
C ASP A 513 -1.72 13.99 31.60
N LYS A 514 -0.49 13.45 31.43
CA LYS A 514 0.36 13.83 30.31
C LYS A 514 -0.23 13.41 28.97
N GLY A 515 -0.82 12.22 28.90
CA GLY A 515 -1.51 11.73 27.69
C GLY A 515 -2.68 12.64 27.29
N GLU A 516 -3.53 13.01 28.26
CA GLU A 516 -4.65 13.94 28.02
C GLU A 516 -4.16 15.31 27.55
N GLN A 517 -3.12 15.87 28.21
CA GLN A 517 -2.51 17.14 27.79
C GLN A 517 -2.02 17.07 26.34
N LEU A 518 -1.28 16.01 25.96
CA LEU A 518 -0.77 15.83 24.59
C LEU A 518 -1.90 15.72 23.55
N LEU A 519 -3.01 15.08 23.92
CA LEU A 519 -4.18 14.96 23.05
C LEU A 519 -4.96 16.28 22.93
N ALA A 520 -4.97 17.11 23.96
CA ALA A 520 -5.54 18.46 23.92
C ALA A 520 -4.70 19.40 23.05
N ASP A 521 -3.38 19.27 23.13
CA ASP A 521 -2.40 20.13 22.45
C ASP A 521 -1.89 19.51 21.13
N ILE A 522 -2.60 18.52 20.55
CA ILE A 522 -2.11 17.66 19.47
C ILE A 522 -1.60 18.42 18.25
N GLU A 523 -2.21 19.55 17.92
CA GLU A 523 -1.83 20.37 16.75
C GLU A 523 -0.49 21.12 16.95
N THR A 524 0.01 21.20 18.18
CA THR A 524 1.26 21.91 18.50
C THR A 524 2.48 20.99 18.69
N LEU A 525 2.30 19.68 18.57
CA LEU A 525 3.34 18.66 18.81
C LEU A 525 4.46 18.62 17.71
#